data_43f57858e38998cb0f254c0d95864f71
#
_entry.id   43f57858e38998cb0f254c0d95864f71
#
_cell.length_a   1.000
_cell.length_b   1.000
_cell.length_c   1.000
_cell.angle_alpha   90.00
_cell.angle_beta   90.00
_cell.angle_gamma   90.00
#
_symmetry.space_group_name_H-M   'P 1'
#
loop_
_entity.id
_entity.type
_entity.pdbx_description
1 polymer ?
#
loop_
_entity_poly.entity_id
_entity_poly.type
_entity_poly.pdbx_seq_one_letter_code
_entity_poly.pdbx_strand_id
1 'polypeptide(L)'
;FWAKVSLHEESAAVPLIISVPGKQPAVCNSFAELLDLYPTISSLCGLEVPSRLQGKNISAMLDDPTHTVRDAAFCVNGRGFLLREDRWAYIQYGENAARGIELFDMKNDPKQYTNLAGLPRYKPVVDAFKAKFAAKMKAVRDNDLDRK
;
A
#
# COMPACT_ATOMS: atom_id res chain seq x y z
N PHE A 1 -6.74 15.09 -12.88
CA PHE A 1 -6.49 15.66 -11.55
C PHE A 1 -5.18 16.48 -11.60
N TRP A 2 -5.27 17.77 -11.29
CA TRP A 2 -4.10 18.67 -11.26
C TRP A 2 -3.32 18.62 -9.94
N ALA A 3 -3.86 17.94 -8.92
CA ALA A 3 -3.25 17.84 -7.59
C ALA A 3 -3.02 16.37 -7.21
N LYS A 4 -1.85 16.09 -6.62
CA LYS A 4 -1.44 14.76 -6.14
C LYS A 4 -2.19 14.31 -4.87
N VAL A 5 -3.42 14.75 -4.67
CA VAL A 5 -4.20 14.48 -3.46
C VAL A 5 -5.33 13.53 -3.81
N SER A 6 -4.98 12.37 -4.37
CA SER A 6 -5.90 11.30 -4.74
C SER A 6 -5.38 9.97 -4.18
N LEU A 7 -6.29 9.02 -3.99
CA LEU A 7 -5.98 7.63 -3.63
C LEU A 7 -6.06 6.69 -4.86
N HIS A 8 -6.29 7.26 -6.05
CA HIS A 8 -6.29 6.52 -7.29
C HIS A 8 -4.86 6.20 -7.74
N GLU A 9 -4.72 5.20 -8.59
CA GLU A 9 -3.42 4.68 -9.07
C GLU A 9 -2.50 5.77 -9.59
N GLU A 10 -3.01 6.74 -10.36
CA GLU A 10 -2.22 7.84 -10.95
C GLU A 10 -1.58 8.77 -9.91
N SER A 11 -2.03 8.73 -8.66
CA SER A 11 -1.46 9.53 -7.56
C SER A 11 -0.76 8.66 -6.52
N ALA A 12 -1.20 7.43 -6.32
CA ALA A 12 -0.71 6.54 -5.27
C ALA A 12 0.45 5.67 -5.75
N ALA A 13 0.45 5.24 -7.02
CA ALA A 13 1.54 4.46 -7.60
C ALA A 13 2.63 5.40 -8.13
N VAL A 14 3.80 5.40 -7.48
CA VAL A 14 4.95 6.19 -7.88
C VAL A 14 6.13 5.28 -8.19
N PRO A 15 7.00 5.62 -9.17
CA PRO A 15 8.22 4.87 -9.43
C PRO A 15 9.13 4.85 -8.21
N LEU A 16 9.69 3.67 -7.90
CA LEU A 16 10.77 3.49 -6.93
C LEU A 16 11.95 2.86 -7.66
N ILE A 17 13.08 3.56 -7.68
CA ILE A 17 14.32 3.11 -8.29
C ILE A 17 15.39 3.06 -7.22
N ILE A 18 15.99 1.88 -7.02
CA ILE A 18 17.10 1.67 -6.08
C ILE A 18 18.30 1.15 -6.87
N SER A 19 19.43 1.84 -6.77
CA SER A 19 20.70 1.45 -7.38
C SER A 19 21.72 1.16 -6.29
N VAL A 20 22.26 -0.06 -6.31
CA VAL A 20 23.26 -0.52 -5.35
C VAL A 20 24.42 -1.14 -6.13
N PRO A 21 25.70 -0.80 -5.83
CA PRO A 21 26.86 -1.40 -6.48
C PRO A 21 26.83 -2.93 -6.40
N GLY A 22 27.11 -3.59 -7.52
CA GLY A 22 27.15 -5.05 -7.62
C GLY A 22 25.80 -5.75 -7.81
N LYS A 23 24.69 -5.03 -7.76
CA LYS A 23 23.37 -5.60 -8.05
C LYS A 23 23.07 -5.54 -9.55
N GLN A 24 22.39 -6.57 -10.06
CA GLN A 24 21.97 -6.62 -11.46
C GLN A 24 20.66 -5.84 -11.66
N PRO A 25 20.49 -5.16 -12.82
CA PRO A 25 19.23 -4.51 -13.15
C PRO A 25 18.07 -5.50 -13.22
N ALA A 26 16.97 -5.18 -12.56
CA ALA A 26 15.75 -5.99 -12.57
C ALA A 26 14.52 -5.13 -12.35
N VAL A 27 13.33 -5.67 -12.67
CA VAL A 27 12.05 -5.05 -12.38
C VAL A 27 11.30 -5.94 -11.39
N CYS A 28 10.94 -5.37 -10.26
CA CYS A 28 10.12 -6.03 -9.23
C CYS A 28 8.71 -5.42 -9.25
N ASN A 29 7.69 -6.28 -9.33
CA ASN A 29 6.28 -5.87 -9.35
C ASN A 29 5.60 -6.02 -7.97
N SER A 30 6.35 -6.37 -6.94
CA SER A 30 5.84 -6.50 -5.57
C SER A 30 5.53 -5.14 -4.95
N PHE A 31 4.56 -5.11 -4.04
CA PHE A 31 4.20 -3.87 -3.36
C PHE A 31 5.30 -3.36 -2.43
N ALA A 32 5.61 -2.08 -2.58
CA ALA A 32 6.44 -1.31 -1.67
C ALA A 32 5.67 -0.06 -1.21
N GLU A 33 5.98 0.42 -0.01
CA GLU A 33 5.42 1.64 0.56
C GLU A 33 6.54 2.62 0.89
N LEU A 34 6.26 3.92 0.92
CA LEU A 34 7.29 4.93 1.24
C LEU A 34 7.95 4.71 2.60
N LEU A 35 7.22 4.16 3.55
CA LEU A 35 7.75 3.85 4.88
C LEU A 35 8.79 2.70 4.88
N ASP A 36 8.88 1.94 3.78
CA ASP A 36 9.89 0.88 3.61
C ASP A 36 11.27 1.44 3.29
N LEU A 37 11.37 2.69 2.83
CA LEU A 37 12.64 3.31 2.46
C LEU A 37 13.60 3.38 3.64
N TYR A 38 13.13 3.81 4.80
CA TYR A 38 14.00 3.97 5.97
C TYR A 38 14.62 2.63 6.41
N PRO A 39 13.86 1.56 6.71
CA PRO A 39 14.46 0.28 7.10
C PRO A 39 15.33 -0.33 5.99
N THR A 40 14.98 -0.14 4.73
CA THR A 40 15.74 -0.65 3.60
C THR A 40 17.10 0.04 3.46
N ILE A 41 17.13 1.38 3.49
CA ILE A 41 18.36 2.15 3.38
C ILE A 41 19.26 1.87 4.59
N SER A 42 18.72 1.85 5.81
CA SER A 42 19.49 1.51 7.00
C SER A 42 20.15 0.13 6.87
N SER A 43 19.40 -0.87 6.44
CA SER A 43 19.92 -2.22 6.22
C SER A 43 21.02 -2.25 5.14
N LEU A 44 20.82 -1.58 4.01
CA LEU A 44 21.82 -1.51 2.92
C LEU A 44 23.11 -0.79 3.34
N CYS A 45 23.01 0.15 4.29
CA CYS A 45 24.15 0.85 4.87
C CYS A 45 24.78 0.12 6.07
N GLY A 46 24.31 -1.08 6.44
CA GLY A 46 24.79 -1.81 7.60
C GLY A 46 24.44 -1.16 8.95
N LEU A 47 23.40 -0.30 8.98
CA LEU A 47 22.94 0.36 10.18
C LEU A 47 21.85 -0.48 10.86
N GLU A 48 21.74 -0.34 12.19
CA GLU A 48 20.67 -0.96 12.95
C GLU A 48 19.31 -0.41 12.51
N VAL A 49 18.36 -1.33 12.29
CA VAL A 49 16.98 -1.00 11.95
C VAL A 49 16.13 -1.03 13.22
N PRO A 50 15.60 0.10 13.71
CA PRO A 50 14.78 0.15 14.90
C PRO A 50 13.54 -0.75 14.79
N SER A 51 13.29 -1.58 15.80
CA SER A 51 12.19 -2.56 15.81
C SER A 51 10.78 -1.92 15.78
N ARG A 52 10.66 -0.64 16.20
CA ARG A 52 9.40 0.11 16.21
C ARG A 52 8.91 0.53 14.81
N LEU A 53 9.71 0.37 13.77
CA LEU A 53 9.34 0.77 12.41
C LEU A 53 8.26 -0.15 11.85
N GLN A 54 7.22 0.44 11.28
CA GLN A 54 6.15 -0.30 10.57
C GLN A 54 6.53 -0.63 9.13
N GLY A 55 7.51 0.07 8.56
CA GLY A 55 8.08 -0.22 7.25
C GLY A 55 8.79 -1.57 7.21
N LYS A 56 8.84 -2.16 6.04
CA LYS A 56 9.51 -3.43 5.77
C LYS A 56 10.84 -3.18 5.05
N ASN A 57 11.86 -3.94 5.42
CA ASN A 57 13.08 -3.97 4.63
C ASN A 57 12.80 -4.75 3.34
N ILE A 58 12.91 -4.06 2.20
CA ILE A 58 12.69 -4.63 0.87
C ILE A 58 13.99 -4.92 0.12
N SER A 59 15.14 -4.89 0.78
CA SER A 59 16.46 -5.12 0.13
C SER A 59 16.55 -6.49 -0.55
N ALA A 60 15.85 -7.52 -0.04
CA ALA A 60 15.80 -8.83 -0.68
C ALA A 60 15.22 -8.80 -2.11
N MET A 61 14.37 -7.82 -2.45
CA MET A 61 13.86 -7.64 -3.80
C MET A 61 14.94 -7.24 -4.81
N LEU A 62 16.10 -6.77 -4.36
CA LEU A 62 17.25 -6.44 -5.22
C LEU A 62 17.98 -7.69 -5.70
N ASP A 63 17.84 -8.81 -5.00
CA ASP A 63 18.44 -10.10 -5.34
C ASP A 63 17.42 -11.05 -5.98
N ASP A 64 16.18 -10.97 -5.53
CA ASP A 64 15.05 -11.75 -6.05
C ASP A 64 13.87 -10.83 -6.38
N PRO A 65 13.67 -10.47 -7.67
CA PRO A 65 12.56 -9.62 -8.10
C PRO A 65 11.17 -10.22 -7.85
N THR A 66 11.08 -11.52 -7.53
CA THR A 66 9.81 -12.18 -7.19
C THR A 66 9.49 -12.14 -5.70
N HIS A 67 10.46 -11.72 -4.88
CA HIS A 67 10.28 -11.60 -3.44
C HIS A 67 9.18 -10.59 -3.11
N THR A 68 8.37 -10.91 -2.11
CA THR A 68 7.33 -10.01 -1.61
C THR A 68 7.37 -9.93 -0.08
N VAL A 69 7.10 -8.75 0.44
CA VAL A 69 7.00 -8.50 1.89
C VAL A 69 5.56 -8.24 2.33
N ARG A 70 4.63 -8.07 1.37
CA ARG A 70 3.22 -7.80 1.64
C ARG A 70 2.33 -8.14 0.45
N ASP A 71 1.06 -8.43 0.74
CA ASP A 71 0.03 -8.74 -0.27
C ASP A 71 -0.77 -7.49 -0.70
N ALA A 72 -0.65 -6.39 0.06
CA ALA A 72 -1.34 -5.14 -0.22
C ALA A 72 -0.51 -3.93 0.17
N ALA A 73 -0.57 -2.87 -0.62
CA ALA A 73 -0.10 -1.54 -0.24
C ALA A 73 -1.22 -0.76 0.48
N PHE A 74 -0.83 -0.01 1.52
CA PHE A 74 -1.74 0.86 2.27
C PHE A 74 -1.30 2.31 2.13
N CYS A 75 -2.22 3.16 1.65
CA CYS A 75 -1.97 4.58 1.50
C CYS A 75 -3.03 5.39 2.24
N VAL A 76 -2.61 6.49 2.84
CA VAL A 76 -3.46 7.40 3.59
C VAL A 76 -3.28 8.82 3.07
N ASN A 77 -4.37 9.53 2.89
CA ASN A 77 -4.35 10.98 2.76
C ASN A 77 -5.41 11.60 3.70
N GLY A 78 -5.45 12.93 3.81
CA GLY A 78 -6.38 13.61 4.71
C GLY A 78 -7.87 13.37 4.40
N ARG A 79 -8.21 12.66 3.35
CA ARG A 79 -9.59 12.37 2.91
C ARG A 79 -9.99 10.92 3.08
N GLY A 80 -9.04 9.99 3.05
CA GLY A 80 -9.37 8.57 3.09
C GLY A 80 -8.16 7.65 3.09
N PHE A 81 -8.44 6.39 2.78
CA PHE A 81 -7.54 5.26 2.89
C PHE A 81 -7.66 4.38 1.65
N LEU A 82 -6.53 3.89 1.15
CA LEU A 82 -6.45 2.92 0.06
C LEU A 82 -5.85 1.61 0.58
N LEU A 83 -6.50 0.48 0.26
CA LEU A 83 -5.88 -0.84 0.24
C LEU A 83 -5.78 -1.32 -1.20
N ARG A 84 -4.56 -1.51 -1.69
CA ARG A 84 -4.25 -1.92 -3.06
C ARG A 84 -3.66 -3.32 -3.06
N GLU A 85 -4.44 -4.30 -3.49
CA GLU A 85 -4.02 -5.67 -3.77
C GLU A 85 -3.83 -5.86 -5.28
N ASP A 86 -3.21 -6.95 -5.71
CA ASP A 86 -2.91 -7.22 -7.13
C ASP A 86 -4.12 -6.99 -8.07
N ARG A 87 -5.27 -7.50 -7.68
CA ARG A 87 -6.49 -7.35 -8.48
C ARG A 87 -7.35 -6.15 -8.08
N TRP A 88 -7.34 -5.75 -6.81
CA TRP A 88 -8.34 -4.84 -6.29
C TRP A 88 -7.73 -3.56 -5.73
N ALA A 89 -8.34 -2.44 -6.02
CA ALA A 89 -8.13 -1.19 -5.30
C ALA A 89 -9.40 -0.85 -4.52
N TYR A 90 -9.30 -0.87 -3.20
CA TYR A 90 -10.38 -0.49 -2.30
C TYR A 90 -10.04 0.84 -1.64
N ILE A 91 -10.90 1.83 -1.84
CA ILE A 91 -10.76 3.16 -1.25
C ILE A 91 -11.93 3.40 -0.31
N GLN A 92 -11.63 3.87 0.91
CA GLN A 92 -12.64 4.22 1.90
C GLN A 92 -12.42 5.64 2.40
N TYR A 93 -13.46 6.46 2.33
CA TYR A 93 -13.43 7.85 2.76
C TYR A 93 -14.00 8.00 4.17
N GLY A 94 -13.11 8.30 5.12
CA GLY A 94 -13.38 8.25 6.56
C GLY A 94 -13.32 6.83 7.12
N GLU A 95 -13.00 6.69 8.40
CA GLU A 95 -12.78 5.38 9.05
C GLU A 95 -14.02 4.48 9.08
N ASN A 96 -15.19 5.09 9.17
CA ASN A 96 -16.48 4.41 9.16
C ASN A 96 -17.16 4.41 7.78
N ALA A 97 -16.43 4.77 6.72
CA ALA A 97 -16.95 4.89 5.35
C ALA A 97 -18.06 5.96 5.21
N ALA A 98 -18.16 6.92 6.13
CA ALA A 98 -19.25 7.91 6.13
C ALA A 98 -19.29 8.80 4.87
N ARG A 99 -18.18 8.89 4.15
CA ARG A 99 -18.04 9.68 2.91
C ARG A 99 -17.95 8.83 1.66
N GLY A 100 -18.23 7.53 1.76
CA GLY A 100 -18.30 6.62 0.63
C GLY A 100 -17.13 5.62 0.55
N ILE A 101 -17.32 4.70 -0.40
CA ILE A 101 -16.38 3.62 -0.72
C ILE A 101 -16.25 3.54 -2.24
N GLU A 102 -15.06 3.23 -2.71
CA GLU A 102 -14.81 2.86 -4.10
C GLU A 102 -14.11 1.50 -4.14
N LEU A 103 -14.45 0.70 -5.16
CA LEU A 103 -13.81 -0.58 -5.45
C LEU A 103 -13.56 -0.66 -6.95
N PHE A 104 -12.32 -0.98 -7.33
CA PHE A 104 -11.92 -1.11 -8.73
C PHE A 104 -11.25 -2.46 -8.98
N ASP A 105 -11.56 -3.09 -10.12
CA ASP A 105 -10.90 -4.30 -10.60
C ASP A 105 -9.70 -3.90 -11.47
N MET A 106 -8.52 -3.82 -10.87
CA MET A 106 -7.31 -3.32 -11.51
C MET A 106 -6.79 -4.19 -12.66
N LYS A 107 -7.29 -5.42 -12.78
CA LYS A 107 -6.98 -6.28 -13.95
C LYS A 107 -7.82 -5.92 -15.17
N ASN A 108 -9.09 -5.55 -14.95
CA ASN A 108 -10.02 -5.25 -16.04
C ASN A 108 -10.23 -3.74 -16.25
N ASP A 109 -9.99 -2.93 -15.23
CA ASP A 109 -10.13 -1.47 -15.24
C ASP A 109 -8.96 -0.80 -14.51
N PRO A 110 -7.71 -0.89 -15.04
CA PRO A 110 -6.53 -0.30 -14.42
C PRO A 110 -6.59 1.24 -14.34
N LYS A 111 -7.49 1.87 -15.09
CA LYS A 111 -7.71 3.33 -15.07
C LYS A 111 -8.77 3.77 -14.07
N GLN A 112 -9.40 2.82 -13.37
CA GLN A 112 -10.38 3.09 -12.32
C GLN A 112 -11.56 3.96 -12.78
N TYR A 113 -12.09 3.65 -13.99
CA TYR A 113 -13.25 4.37 -14.54
C TYR A 113 -14.58 3.95 -13.89
N THR A 114 -14.69 2.70 -13.42
CA THR A 114 -15.94 2.13 -12.96
C THR A 114 -15.87 1.73 -11.50
N ASN A 115 -16.53 2.51 -10.62
CA ASN A 115 -16.66 2.13 -9.22
C ASN A 115 -17.66 0.96 -9.07
N LEU A 116 -17.16 -0.17 -8.60
CA LEU A 116 -17.91 -1.42 -8.41
C LEU A 116 -18.56 -1.55 -7.03
N ALA A 117 -18.22 -0.66 -6.07
CA ALA A 117 -18.60 -0.81 -4.66
C ALA A 117 -20.12 -0.85 -4.43
N GLY A 118 -20.91 -0.18 -5.27
CA GLY A 118 -22.37 -0.14 -5.18
C GLY A 118 -23.08 -1.32 -5.85
N LEU A 119 -22.37 -2.20 -6.57
CA LEU A 119 -22.98 -3.30 -7.30
C LEU A 119 -23.16 -4.54 -6.42
N PRO A 120 -24.38 -5.12 -6.29
CA PRO A 120 -24.66 -6.23 -5.38
C PRO A 120 -23.71 -7.44 -5.54
N ARG A 121 -23.30 -7.76 -6.77
CA ARG A 121 -22.38 -8.87 -7.06
C ARG A 121 -21.00 -8.72 -6.45
N TYR A 122 -20.57 -7.49 -6.13
CA TYR A 122 -19.27 -7.21 -5.51
C TYR A 122 -19.35 -6.97 -4.00
N LYS A 123 -20.56 -7.05 -3.40
CA LYS A 123 -20.73 -6.93 -1.96
C LYS A 123 -19.81 -7.85 -1.14
N PRO A 124 -19.60 -9.12 -1.48
CA PRO A 124 -18.67 -9.98 -0.74
C PRO A 124 -17.23 -9.46 -0.77
N VAL A 125 -16.79 -8.90 -1.89
CA VAL A 125 -15.45 -8.31 -2.02
C VAL A 125 -15.34 -7.06 -1.14
N VAL A 126 -16.32 -6.17 -1.20
CA VAL A 126 -16.37 -4.97 -0.35
C VAL A 126 -16.35 -5.33 1.14
N ASP A 127 -17.14 -6.32 1.55
CA ASP A 127 -17.20 -6.74 2.96
C ASP A 127 -15.85 -7.34 3.42
N ALA A 128 -15.18 -8.12 2.56
CA ALA A 128 -13.84 -8.64 2.83
C ALA A 128 -12.82 -7.51 3.00
N PHE A 129 -12.86 -6.47 2.14
CA PHE A 129 -11.97 -5.33 2.26
C PHE A 129 -12.25 -4.48 3.49
N LYS A 130 -13.50 -4.33 3.91
CA LYS A 130 -13.85 -3.67 5.18
C LYS A 130 -13.21 -4.37 6.37
N ALA A 131 -13.24 -5.70 6.39
CA ALA A 131 -12.59 -6.49 7.44
C ALA A 131 -11.06 -6.32 7.42
N LYS A 132 -10.43 -6.41 6.23
CA LYS A 132 -8.98 -6.16 6.06
C LYS A 132 -8.60 -4.74 6.50
N PHE A 133 -9.40 -3.75 6.13
CA PHE A 133 -9.20 -2.36 6.52
C PHE A 133 -9.25 -2.19 8.05
N ALA A 134 -10.25 -2.76 8.72
CA ALA A 134 -10.36 -2.69 10.17
C ALA A 134 -9.13 -3.33 10.87
N ALA A 135 -8.67 -4.48 10.37
CA ALA A 135 -7.45 -5.12 10.85
C ALA A 135 -6.19 -4.25 10.62
N LYS A 136 -6.07 -3.64 9.43
CA LYS A 136 -4.95 -2.73 9.11
C LYS A 136 -4.95 -1.51 10.01
N MET A 137 -6.11 -0.88 10.22
CA MET A 137 -6.24 0.29 11.12
C MET A 137 -5.85 -0.04 12.55
N LYS A 138 -6.23 -1.22 13.05
CA LYS A 138 -5.78 -1.69 14.37
C LYS A 138 -4.25 -1.84 14.39
N ALA A 139 -3.66 -2.49 13.38
CA ALA A 139 -2.22 -2.73 13.32
C ALA A 139 -1.39 -1.44 13.22
N VAL A 140 -1.83 -0.44 12.43
CA VAL A 140 -1.08 0.83 12.32
C VAL A 140 -1.20 1.71 13.58
N ARG A 141 -2.20 1.48 14.41
CA ARG A 141 -2.37 2.18 15.70
C ARG A 141 -1.70 1.49 16.87
N ASP A 142 -1.33 0.22 16.70
CA ASP A 142 -0.56 -0.51 17.71
C ASP A 142 0.91 -0.10 17.59
N ASN A 143 1.22 1.05 18.19
CA ASN A 143 2.56 1.64 18.25
C ASN A 143 2.83 2.17 19.66
N ASP A 144 4.08 2.57 19.92
CA ASP A 144 4.56 3.01 21.21
C ASP A 144 4.64 4.54 21.37
N LEU A 145 4.10 5.32 20.43
CA LEU A 145 4.22 6.78 20.40
C LEU A 145 3.52 7.46 21.59
N ASP A 146 2.44 6.85 22.08
CA ASP A 146 1.67 7.36 23.23
C ASP A 146 2.15 6.81 24.57
N ARG A 147 3.15 5.95 24.58
CA ARG A 147 3.77 5.40 25.81
C ARG A 147 4.89 6.33 26.25
N LYS A 148 4.52 7.45 26.89
CA LYS A 148 5.45 8.30 27.63
C LYS A 148 5.48 7.90 29.10
#